data_eaa0c0a254d375b381064460c21305c3
#
_entry.id   eaa0c0a254d375b381064460c21305c3
#
_cell.length_a   1.000
_cell.length_b   1.000
_cell.length_c   1.000
_cell.angle_alpha   90.00
_cell.angle_beta   90.00
_cell.angle_gamma   90.00
#
_symmetry.space_group_name_H-M   'P 1'
#
loop_
_entity.id
_entity.type
_entity.pdbx_description
1 polymer ?
#
loop_
_entity_poly.entity_id
_entity_poly.type
_entity_poly.pdbx_seq_one_letter_code
_entity_poly.pdbx_strand_id
1 'polypeptide(L)'
;MNSDNNTKKETDERQKRNGSYGRNAGYNTRKQVNRSKNNKYRPQAKQNSRYQEKSAERYPEKNQDRQQKPVLKNSSRNSMNKNTGRNFQKQGRRGRRSSERLKIIPLGGLEQIGMNITAFEYGDSIVVVDCGLSFPEDDMLGIDLVIPDVTYLKDNISKVKGFVITHGHEDHIGALPYVLKDVNVPIYSTKLTLGLITNKLKEHNLVRSTKLKEVKHGQVINLGDFSIEFIKTNHSIQDASALAIYSPAGIVVHTGDFKVDYTPVFGDAIDLQRFAEIGRKGVLALMCDSTNAERPGFTMSERTVGKVFDNLFNEFHSSRIIIATFASNVDRVQQIINTAYRFGRKVAVEGRSMVNVISTASELGYLRIPENTLIEIDQVKDYPDDKVVLITTGSQGESMAALSRMAANIHKKITIKPNDTIIFSSNPIPGNEKAVSKVINELYMKGAKVIFQDAHVSGHACQEEIKLIYSLVRPK
;
A
#
# COMPACT_ATOMS: atom_id res chain seq x y z
N MET A 1 -48.89 52.73 24.67
CA MET A 1 -49.36 53.52 23.54
C MET A 1 -49.22 52.57 22.33
N ASN A 2 -50.22 51.85 22.12
CA ASN A 2 -51.27 51.94 21.08
C ASN A 2 -50.64 51.56 19.73
N SER A 3 -51.09 50.64 19.12
CA SER A 3 -52.33 49.90 18.79
C SER A 3 -52.24 49.53 17.35
N ASP A 4 -52.47 48.33 17.11
CA ASP A 4 -53.66 47.70 16.57
C ASP A 4 -53.65 47.49 15.05
N ASN A 5 -53.82 46.25 14.72
CA ASN A 5 -54.98 45.63 14.03
C ASN A 5 -54.98 45.81 12.48
N ASN A 6 -55.37 44.91 11.65
CA ASN A 6 -56.33 43.83 11.73
C ASN A 6 -56.36 43.13 10.37
N THR A 7 -56.40 41.83 10.36
CA THR A 7 -57.42 40.89 9.92
C THR A 7 -57.80 40.72 8.46
N LYS A 8 -57.79 39.42 8.11
CA LYS A 8 -58.88 38.62 7.45
C LYS A 8 -59.14 38.88 5.96
N LYS A 9 -59.45 37.91 5.13
CA LYS A 9 -60.13 36.63 5.15
C LYS A 9 -59.97 35.99 3.78
N GLU A 10 -59.91 34.68 3.73
CA GLU A 10 -60.84 33.68 3.20
C GLU A 10 -61.44 34.00 1.81
N THR A 11 -61.52 33.06 0.87
CA THR A 11 -62.26 31.82 0.72
C THR A 11 -61.92 31.22 -0.64
N ASP A 12 -61.62 29.97 -0.78
CA ASP A 12 -62.45 28.81 -1.08
C ASP A 12 -63.25 28.83 -2.39
N GLU A 13 -63.10 27.78 -3.20
CA GLU A 13 -64.05 26.90 -3.90
C GLU A 13 -63.46 26.27 -5.18
N ARG A 14 -63.18 24.99 -5.18
CA ARG A 14 -63.95 23.83 -5.62
C ARG A 14 -64.71 23.98 -6.98
N GLN A 15 -64.35 23.13 -7.91
CA GLN A 15 -65.21 22.09 -8.56
C GLN A 15 -64.51 21.50 -9.77
N LYS A 16 -64.18 20.22 -9.77
CA LYS A 16 -64.88 19.02 -10.27
C LYS A 16 -65.47 19.11 -11.70
N ARG A 17 -65.02 18.17 -12.57
CA ARG A 17 -65.76 17.13 -13.33
C ARG A 17 -64.87 16.63 -14.48
N ASN A 18 -64.53 15.36 -14.54
CA ASN A 18 -65.18 14.16 -15.06
C ASN A 18 -65.37 14.13 -16.58
N GLY A 19 -64.93 13.00 -17.13
CA GLY A 19 -65.35 12.36 -18.37
C GLY A 19 -64.20 11.86 -19.20
N SER A 20 -63.85 10.69 -19.29
CA SER A 20 -64.31 9.32 -19.64
C SER A 20 -64.27 9.03 -21.14
N TYR A 21 -63.66 7.89 -21.44
CA TYR A 21 -63.84 6.96 -22.59
C TYR A 21 -63.22 7.28 -23.96
N GLY A 22 -62.56 6.26 -24.47
CA GLY A 22 -62.37 6.01 -25.85
C GLY A 22 -61.31 4.95 -26.16
N ARG A 23 -61.77 3.73 -26.33
CA ARG A 23 -61.04 2.53 -26.77
C ARG A 23 -60.75 2.58 -28.28
N ASN A 24 -59.71 1.83 -28.65
CA ASN A 24 -59.60 0.90 -29.79
C ASN A 24 -58.82 1.31 -31.03
N ALA A 25 -58.08 0.32 -31.38
CA ALA A 25 -57.75 -0.30 -32.68
C ALA A 25 -56.30 -0.08 -33.11
N GLY A 26 -55.51 -0.98 -33.07
CA GLY A 26 -54.88 -2.07 -33.71
C GLY A 26 -54.78 -1.95 -35.26
N TYR A 27 -53.53 -1.89 -35.72
CA TYR A 27 -53.23 -2.40 -37.06
C TYR A 27 -51.84 -3.02 -37.10
N ASN A 28 -51.88 -4.34 -37.33
CA ASN A 28 -50.77 -5.14 -37.83
C ASN A 28 -50.45 -4.75 -39.28
N THR A 29 -49.19 -4.60 -39.61
CA THR A 29 -48.73 -4.91 -40.97
C THR A 29 -47.35 -5.55 -40.94
N ARG A 30 -47.34 -6.84 -41.24
CA ARG A 30 -46.20 -7.60 -41.75
C ARG A 30 -45.84 -7.11 -43.15
N LYS A 31 -44.56 -6.97 -43.44
CA LYS A 31 -43.91 -7.24 -44.75
C LYS A 31 -42.46 -7.48 -44.48
N GLN A 32 -42.04 -8.73 -44.58
CA GLN A 32 -41.36 -9.45 -45.68
C GLN A 32 -40.00 -8.85 -46.07
N VAL A 33 -38.99 -9.52 -45.59
CA VAL A 33 -37.92 -10.31 -46.25
C VAL A 33 -37.35 -9.68 -47.53
N ASN A 34 -36.08 -9.30 -47.44
CA ASN A 34 -35.15 -9.56 -48.54
C ASN A 34 -33.78 -9.99 -48.03
N ARG A 35 -33.42 -11.21 -48.44
CA ARG A 35 -32.10 -11.83 -48.34
C ARG A 35 -31.19 -11.26 -49.45
N SER A 36 -30.00 -10.86 -49.11
CA SER A 36 -28.87 -11.01 -50.03
C SER A 36 -27.57 -11.20 -49.22
N LYS A 37 -27.10 -12.39 -49.28
CA LYS A 37 -25.81 -12.97 -49.65
C LYS A 37 -24.53 -12.43 -48.99
N ASN A 38 -23.99 -13.31 -48.13
CA ASN A 38 -22.62 -13.79 -48.09
C ASN A 38 -21.47 -12.78 -48.09
N ASN A 39 -20.75 -12.72 -46.96
CA ASN A 39 -19.33 -13.03 -47.08
C ASN A 39 -18.80 -13.68 -45.79
N LYS A 40 -18.26 -14.88 -45.98
CA LYS A 40 -17.60 -15.73 -45.00
C LYS A 40 -16.22 -15.15 -44.70
N TYR A 41 -15.91 -14.87 -43.46
CA TYR A 41 -14.53 -14.92 -42.99
C TYR A 41 -14.40 -16.03 -41.94
N ARG A 42 -13.77 -17.10 -42.36
CA ARG A 42 -13.32 -18.24 -41.57
C ARG A 42 -11.89 -17.93 -41.11
N PRO A 43 -11.51 -18.11 -39.83
CA PRO A 43 -10.10 -18.00 -39.46
C PRO A 43 -9.36 -19.26 -39.93
N GLN A 44 -8.30 -19.06 -40.66
CA GLN A 44 -7.36 -20.14 -41.03
C GLN A 44 -6.54 -20.54 -39.81
N ALA A 45 -6.67 -21.81 -39.46
CA ALA A 45 -5.72 -22.54 -38.63
C ALA A 45 -4.38 -22.64 -39.38
N LYS A 46 -3.31 -22.14 -38.80
CA LYS A 46 -1.95 -22.40 -39.27
C LYS A 46 -1.44 -23.68 -38.64
N GLN A 47 -1.04 -24.52 -39.55
CA GLN A 47 -0.45 -25.84 -39.42
C GLN A 47 0.77 -25.88 -38.50
N ASN A 48 0.83 -26.94 -37.73
CA ASN A 48 1.99 -27.49 -37.06
C ASN A 48 3.14 -27.69 -38.06
N SER A 49 4.30 -27.14 -37.77
CA SER A 49 5.57 -27.64 -38.28
C SER A 49 6.28 -28.40 -37.17
N ARG A 50 6.38 -29.69 -37.43
CA ARG A 50 7.21 -30.70 -36.74
C ARG A 50 8.65 -30.20 -36.70
N TYR A 51 9.21 -30.06 -35.49
CA TYR A 51 10.66 -30.22 -35.32
C TYR A 51 10.93 -31.59 -34.75
N GLN A 52 11.68 -32.35 -35.55
CA GLN A 52 12.18 -33.66 -35.25
C GLN A 52 13.18 -33.62 -34.08
N GLU A 53 12.99 -34.57 -33.19
CA GLU A 53 14.00 -35.04 -32.24
C GLU A 53 15.29 -35.40 -33.00
N LYS A 54 16.40 -34.78 -32.58
CA LYS A 54 17.73 -35.32 -32.85
C LYS A 54 18.33 -35.81 -31.55
N SER A 55 18.50 -37.09 -31.60
CA SER A 55 19.22 -38.04 -30.79
C SER A 55 20.38 -37.51 -29.94
N ALA A 56 20.36 -38.03 -28.70
CA ALA A 56 21.41 -38.04 -27.71
C ALA A 56 22.78 -38.43 -28.26
N GLU A 57 23.78 -37.64 -28.03
CA GLU A 57 25.18 -38.08 -28.04
C GLU A 57 25.62 -38.34 -26.59
N ARG A 58 25.94 -39.61 -26.37
CA ARG A 58 26.59 -40.16 -25.18
C ARG A 58 28.05 -39.71 -25.15
N TYR A 59 28.49 -39.13 -24.06
CA TYR A 59 29.91 -39.07 -23.69
C TYR A 59 30.25 -40.22 -22.76
N PRO A 60 31.42 -40.90 -22.96
CA PRO A 60 31.73 -42.15 -22.29
C PRO A 60 32.29 -41.93 -20.88
N GLU A 61 31.88 -42.84 -20.00
CA GLU A 61 32.50 -43.09 -18.70
C GLU A 61 33.98 -43.47 -18.88
N LYS A 62 34.87 -42.85 -18.14
CA LYS A 62 36.18 -43.36 -17.82
C LYS A 62 36.25 -43.71 -16.34
N ASN A 63 36.33 -44.99 -16.16
CA ASN A 63 36.66 -45.71 -14.91
C ASN A 63 38.10 -45.48 -14.47
N GLN A 64 38.24 -45.53 -13.15
CA GLN A 64 39.33 -46.02 -12.33
C GLN A 64 40.65 -45.23 -12.30
N ASP A 65 41.02 -44.75 -11.10
CA ASP A 65 42.07 -45.48 -10.37
C ASP A 65 42.06 -45.14 -8.87
N ARG A 66 42.05 -46.22 -8.11
CA ARG A 66 42.34 -46.27 -6.68
C ARG A 66 43.86 -46.04 -6.49
N GLN A 67 44.23 -45.08 -5.68
CA GLN A 67 45.50 -45.19 -4.96
C GLN A 67 45.40 -44.75 -3.51
N GLN A 68 45.96 -45.61 -2.75
CA GLN A 68 46.01 -45.85 -1.32
C GLN A 68 46.62 -44.71 -0.51
N LYS A 69 46.17 -44.65 0.75
CA LYS A 69 46.77 -43.93 1.90
C LYS A 69 48.22 -44.36 2.17
N PRO A 70 48.97 -43.51 2.85
CA PRO A 70 49.85 -44.02 3.91
C PRO A 70 49.45 -43.50 5.30
N VAL A 71 49.31 -44.49 6.16
CA VAL A 71 49.30 -44.43 7.60
C VAL A 71 50.72 -44.09 8.07
N LEU A 72 50.90 -43.11 8.94
CA LEU A 72 52.08 -42.99 9.77
C LEU A 72 51.73 -42.93 11.23
N LYS A 73 52.36 -43.86 11.90
CA LYS A 73 52.22 -44.28 13.30
C LYS A 73 52.88 -43.25 14.26
N ASN A 74 52.26 -43.26 15.44
CA ASN A 74 52.77 -42.84 16.77
C ASN A 74 54.29 -42.90 17.00
N SER A 75 54.76 -41.91 17.73
CA SER A 75 55.74 -42.17 18.81
C SER A 75 55.59 -41.17 19.94
N SER A 76 55.23 -41.70 21.05
CA SER A 76 55.31 -41.14 22.41
C SER A 76 56.71 -40.77 22.81
N ARG A 77 56.91 -39.67 23.54
CA ARG A 77 57.86 -39.62 24.64
C ARG A 77 57.52 -38.51 25.66
N ASN A 78 57.34 -38.96 26.87
CA ASN A 78 57.29 -38.24 28.11
C ASN A 78 58.48 -37.29 28.34
N SER A 79 58.22 -36.13 28.92
CA SER A 79 59.09 -35.69 30.05
C SER A 79 58.28 -34.73 30.95
N MET A 80 58.29 -35.15 32.20
CA MET A 80 57.79 -34.37 33.38
C MET A 80 58.58 -33.11 33.56
N ASN A 81 57.93 -32.01 33.91
CA ASN A 81 58.47 -31.19 34.96
C ASN A 81 57.38 -30.50 35.79
N LYS A 82 57.46 -30.64 37.06
CA LYS A 82 56.62 -30.08 38.13
C LYS A 82 56.98 -28.58 38.30
N ASN A 83 56.05 -27.68 38.50
CA ASN A 83 55.79 -27.04 39.78
C ASN A 83 54.83 -25.84 39.69
N THR A 84 54.05 -25.77 40.75
CA THR A 84 53.49 -24.64 41.48
C THR A 84 52.28 -23.89 40.91
N GLY A 85 51.25 -24.17 41.58
CA GLY A 85 49.97 -23.66 41.81
C GLY A 85 49.73 -22.15 41.79
N ARG A 86 48.60 -21.84 41.22
CA ARG A 86 47.66 -20.84 41.76
C ARG A 86 46.30 -21.16 41.20
N ASN A 87 45.44 -21.62 42.10
CA ASN A 87 44.01 -21.76 41.87
C ASN A 87 43.41 -20.41 41.46
N PHE A 88 43.05 -20.24 40.17
CA PHE A 88 42.01 -19.34 39.77
C PHE A 88 40.82 -20.21 39.36
N GLN A 89 39.93 -20.42 40.32
CA GLN A 89 38.57 -20.89 40.01
C GLN A 89 37.91 -19.83 39.12
N LYS A 90 38.05 -19.97 37.81
CA LYS A 90 37.07 -19.42 36.87
C LYS A 90 35.83 -20.31 37.04
N GLN A 91 34.92 -19.90 37.91
CA GLN A 91 33.53 -20.31 37.82
C GLN A 91 33.00 -19.80 36.46
N GLY A 92 33.19 -20.60 35.45
CA GLY A 92 32.43 -20.51 34.26
C GLY A 92 30.95 -20.75 34.61
N ARG A 93 30.20 -19.68 34.74
CA ARG A 93 28.75 -19.74 34.58
C ARG A 93 28.50 -20.33 33.18
N ARG A 94 28.49 -21.66 33.09
CA ARG A 94 27.72 -22.36 32.07
C ARG A 94 26.25 -22.12 32.45
N GLY A 95 25.76 -20.92 32.14
CA GLY A 95 24.34 -20.66 32.14
C GLY A 95 23.67 -21.77 31.34
N ARG A 96 22.75 -22.42 31.94
CA ARG A 96 21.72 -23.21 31.28
C ARG A 96 21.29 -22.38 30.08
N ARG A 97 21.70 -22.75 28.85
CA ARG A 97 21.00 -22.31 27.65
C ARG A 97 19.62 -22.91 27.78
N SER A 98 18.70 -22.15 28.38
CA SER A 98 17.30 -22.45 28.26
C SER A 98 17.02 -22.57 26.76
N SER A 99 16.20 -23.51 26.38
CA SER A 99 15.70 -23.65 25.00
C SER A 99 14.72 -22.50 24.70
N GLU A 100 15.21 -21.28 24.75
CA GLU A 100 14.41 -20.12 24.42
C GLU A 100 13.98 -20.23 22.98
N ARG A 101 12.70 -20.07 22.75
CA ARG A 101 12.08 -20.15 21.43
C ARG A 101 11.79 -18.74 20.94
N LEU A 102 12.05 -18.51 19.66
CA LEU A 102 11.51 -17.34 19.00
C LEU A 102 9.98 -17.49 18.93
N LYS A 103 9.26 -16.49 19.42
CA LYS A 103 7.81 -16.38 19.29
C LYS A 103 7.50 -15.31 18.26
N ILE A 104 6.60 -15.61 17.35
CA ILE A 104 6.00 -14.66 16.40
C ILE A 104 4.54 -14.53 16.83
N ILE A 105 4.14 -13.34 17.23
CA ILE A 105 2.86 -13.07 17.88
C ILE A 105 2.13 -12.00 17.07
N PRO A 106 1.27 -12.39 16.12
CA PRO A 106 0.40 -11.43 15.43
C PRO A 106 -0.60 -10.83 16.44
N LEU A 107 -0.64 -9.51 16.50
CA LEU A 107 -1.62 -8.75 17.27
C LEU A 107 -2.70 -8.16 16.36
N GLY A 108 -2.54 -8.30 15.05
CA GLY A 108 -3.44 -7.93 13.97
C GLY A 108 -2.84 -8.29 12.62
N GLY A 109 -3.59 -8.06 11.53
CA GLY A 109 -3.12 -8.26 10.15
C GLY A 109 -3.19 -9.71 9.63
N LEU A 110 -3.73 -10.67 10.40
CA LEU A 110 -4.00 -12.02 9.90
C LEU A 110 -5.49 -12.21 9.66
N GLU A 111 -5.82 -12.89 8.55
CA GLU A 111 -7.20 -13.16 8.11
C GLU A 111 -8.04 -11.87 7.89
N GLN A 112 -7.36 -10.73 7.70
CA GLN A 112 -7.98 -9.42 7.46
C GLN A 112 -7.05 -8.53 6.63
N ILE A 113 -7.61 -7.48 6.04
CA ILE A 113 -6.86 -6.39 5.41
C ILE A 113 -6.71 -5.25 6.42
N GLY A 114 -5.48 -4.80 6.61
CA GLY A 114 -5.15 -3.71 7.53
C GLY A 114 -4.79 -4.17 8.94
N MET A 115 -4.66 -3.21 9.86
CA MET A 115 -4.30 -3.39 11.27
C MET A 115 -3.04 -4.26 11.47
N ASN A 116 -2.03 -4.01 10.63
CA ASN A 116 -0.78 -4.79 10.65
C ASN A 116 0.03 -4.48 11.91
N ILE A 117 0.24 -5.50 12.73
CA ILE A 117 1.09 -5.43 13.92
C ILE A 117 1.53 -6.84 14.34
N THR A 118 2.83 -7.05 14.43
CA THR A 118 3.39 -8.35 14.85
C THR A 118 4.51 -8.16 15.85
N ALA A 119 4.44 -8.83 16.99
CA ALA A 119 5.51 -8.86 17.98
C ALA A 119 6.40 -10.07 17.77
N PHE A 120 7.72 -9.86 17.84
CA PHE A 120 8.76 -10.90 17.85
C PHE A 120 9.38 -10.93 19.22
N GLU A 121 9.28 -12.05 19.94
CA GLU A 121 9.85 -12.22 21.28
C GLU A 121 10.93 -13.31 21.27
N TYR A 122 12.08 -12.95 21.86
CA TYR A 122 13.14 -13.90 22.19
C TYR A 122 13.81 -13.44 23.48
N GLY A 123 13.86 -14.33 24.49
CA GLY A 123 14.42 -14.00 25.80
C GLY A 123 13.74 -12.79 26.47
N ASP A 124 14.53 -11.78 26.78
CA ASP A 124 14.05 -10.55 27.40
C ASP A 124 13.89 -9.41 26.39
N SER A 125 13.71 -9.74 25.13
CA SER A 125 13.56 -8.76 24.05
C SER A 125 12.30 -9.01 23.24
N ILE A 126 11.53 -7.94 23.05
CA ILE A 126 10.38 -7.88 22.13
C ILE A 126 10.61 -6.74 21.15
N VAL A 127 10.47 -7.03 19.87
CA VAL A 127 10.43 -6.04 18.81
C VAL A 127 9.08 -6.12 18.12
N VAL A 128 8.47 -4.98 17.83
CA VAL A 128 7.17 -4.90 17.18
C VAL A 128 7.35 -4.38 15.75
N VAL A 129 6.87 -5.14 14.78
CA VAL A 129 6.85 -4.74 13.38
C VAL A 129 5.47 -4.17 13.06
N ASP A 130 5.46 -2.92 12.60
CA ASP A 130 4.30 -2.10 12.27
C ASP A 130 3.36 -1.85 13.47
N CYS A 131 2.41 -0.92 13.30
CA CYS A 131 1.40 -0.57 14.29
C CYS A 131 0.22 0.12 13.56
N GLY A 132 -0.49 -0.65 12.78
CA GLY A 132 -1.54 -0.21 11.89
C GLY A 132 -2.90 -0.11 12.55
N LEU A 133 -3.79 0.65 11.92
CA LEU A 133 -5.23 0.66 12.23
C LEU A 133 -6.00 -0.06 11.12
N SER A 134 -7.27 -0.34 11.40
CA SER A 134 -8.29 -0.68 10.40
C SER A 134 -9.42 0.34 10.44
N PHE A 135 -10.12 0.47 9.33
CA PHE A 135 -11.35 1.25 9.29
C PHE A 135 -12.53 0.39 9.75
N PRO A 136 -13.52 0.98 10.43
CA PRO A 136 -14.69 0.22 10.89
C PRO A 136 -15.52 -0.26 9.69
N GLU A 137 -16.19 -1.39 9.85
CA GLU A 137 -17.20 -1.87 8.91
C GLU A 137 -18.49 -1.04 9.02
N ASP A 138 -19.34 -1.10 7.99
CA ASP A 138 -20.57 -0.30 7.88
C ASP A 138 -21.55 -0.50 9.06
N ASP A 139 -21.50 -1.64 9.74
CA ASP A 139 -22.33 -2.01 10.89
C ASP A 139 -21.78 -1.54 12.24
N MET A 140 -20.52 -1.08 12.28
CA MET A 140 -19.88 -0.52 13.47
C MET A 140 -20.27 0.95 13.69
N LEU A 141 -21.54 1.20 13.98
CA LEU A 141 -22.07 2.57 14.12
C LEU A 141 -21.39 3.34 15.25
N GLY A 142 -20.92 4.56 14.93
CA GLY A 142 -20.28 5.47 15.90
C GLY A 142 -18.83 5.14 16.21
N ILE A 143 -18.21 4.20 15.50
CA ILE A 143 -16.79 3.89 15.58
C ILE A 143 -16.07 4.60 14.43
N ASP A 144 -15.04 5.37 14.73
CA ASP A 144 -14.24 6.08 13.73
C ASP A 144 -13.01 5.27 13.28
N LEU A 145 -12.43 4.49 14.18
CA LEU A 145 -11.18 3.73 13.96
C LEU A 145 -11.20 2.42 14.77
N VAL A 146 -10.58 1.39 14.21
CA VAL A 146 -10.28 0.14 14.91
C VAL A 146 -8.77 0.03 15.11
N ILE A 147 -8.33 -0.16 16.36
CA ILE A 147 -6.92 -0.30 16.72
C ILE A 147 -6.65 -1.68 17.32
N PRO A 148 -5.41 -2.20 17.23
CA PRO A 148 -5.08 -3.51 17.77
C PRO A 148 -5.14 -3.54 19.31
N ASP A 149 -5.46 -4.72 19.86
CA ASP A 149 -5.26 -4.98 21.28
C ASP A 149 -3.77 -5.19 21.56
N VAL A 150 -3.20 -4.27 22.32
CA VAL A 150 -1.78 -4.29 22.70
C VAL A 150 -1.54 -4.68 24.16
N THR A 151 -2.51 -5.34 24.79
CA THR A 151 -2.40 -5.81 26.19
C THR A 151 -1.13 -6.64 26.40
N TYR A 152 -0.80 -7.53 25.43
CA TYR A 152 0.44 -8.30 25.47
C TYR A 152 1.71 -7.43 25.60
N LEU A 153 1.76 -6.30 24.88
CA LEU A 153 2.89 -5.37 24.92
C LEU A 153 2.93 -4.58 26.24
N LYS A 154 1.76 -4.20 26.77
CA LYS A 154 1.64 -3.51 28.07
C LYS A 154 2.14 -4.40 29.21
N ASP A 155 1.72 -5.64 29.24
CA ASP A 155 2.12 -6.62 30.26
C ASP A 155 3.61 -6.95 30.21
N ASN A 156 4.25 -6.79 29.06
CA ASN A 156 5.66 -7.07 28.81
C ASN A 156 6.48 -5.82 28.47
N ILE A 157 6.04 -4.63 28.89
CA ILE A 157 6.64 -3.34 28.49
C ILE A 157 8.15 -3.27 28.73
N SER A 158 8.67 -3.86 29.80
CA SER A 158 10.12 -3.89 30.10
C SER A 158 10.95 -4.61 29.06
N LYS A 159 10.35 -5.54 28.31
CA LYS A 159 10.98 -6.28 27.22
C LYS A 159 10.87 -5.58 25.89
N VAL A 160 9.92 -4.67 25.68
CA VAL A 160 9.69 -4.02 24.39
C VAL A 160 10.81 -3.04 24.07
N LYS A 161 11.57 -3.31 22.99
CA LYS A 161 12.75 -2.55 22.61
C LYS A 161 12.44 -1.44 21.59
N GLY A 162 11.37 -1.58 20.82
CA GLY A 162 10.94 -0.58 19.84
C GLY A 162 9.95 -1.09 18.82
N PHE A 163 9.36 -0.14 18.09
CA PHE A 163 8.62 -0.38 16.87
C PHE A 163 9.57 -0.25 15.68
N VAL A 164 9.44 -1.17 14.72
CA VAL A 164 10.16 -1.17 13.44
C VAL A 164 9.11 -1.10 12.34
N ILE A 165 9.04 0.02 11.66
CA ILE A 165 7.96 0.31 10.71
C ILE A 165 8.45 0.09 9.30
N THR A 166 7.71 -0.71 8.53
CA THR A 166 8.04 -1.07 7.15
C THR A 166 7.80 0.07 6.18
N HIS A 167 6.67 0.77 6.29
CA HIS A 167 6.28 1.88 5.42
C HIS A 167 5.16 2.74 6.03
N GLY A 168 4.78 3.82 5.35
CA GLY A 168 3.94 4.89 5.91
C GLY A 168 2.43 4.82 5.59
N HIS A 169 1.86 3.66 5.24
CA HIS A 169 0.41 3.51 5.09
C HIS A 169 -0.31 3.45 6.44
N GLU A 170 -1.60 3.80 6.45
CA GLU A 170 -2.43 3.88 7.66
C GLU A 170 -2.53 2.54 8.39
N ASP A 171 -2.64 1.47 7.66
CA ASP A 171 -2.71 0.11 8.17
C ASP A 171 -1.37 -0.44 8.69
N HIS A 172 -0.30 0.40 8.66
CA HIS A 172 1.02 0.12 9.24
C HIS A 172 1.46 1.17 10.28
N ILE A 173 0.93 2.41 10.25
CA ILE A 173 1.33 3.47 11.20
C ILE A 173 0.15 4.11 11.94
N GLY A 174 -1.08 3.83 11.52
CA GLY A 174 -2.24 4.59 11.95
C GLY A 174 -2.58 4.43 13.44
N ALA A 175 -2.28 3.29 14.05
CA ALA A 175 -2.54 3.08 15.48
C ALA A 175 -1.44 3.65 16.40
N LEU A 176 -0.28 4.06 15.87
CA LEU A 176 0.83 4.60 16.68
C LEU A 176 0.41 5.68 17.68
N PRO A 177 -0.39 6.72 17.33
CA PRO A 177 -0.74 7.77 18.28
C PRO A 177 -1.58 7.29 19.47
N TYR A 178 -2.28 6.19 19.29
CA TYR A 178 -3.12 5.57 20.32
C TYR A 178 -2.31 4.62 21.19
N VAL A 179 -1.52 3.76 20.57
CA VAL A 179 -0.69 2.74 21.23
C VAL A 179 0.45 3.35 22.03
N LEU A 180 1.07 4.44 21.55
CA LEU A 180 2.17 5.12 22.24
C LEU A 180 1.77 5.77 23.57
N LYS A 181 0.48 5.92 23.86
CA LYS A 181 0.02 6.40 25.16
C LYS A 181 0.36 5.39 26.27
N ASP A 182 0.34 4.10 25.93
CA ASP A 182 0.58 2.99 26.85
C ASP A 182 1.94 2.30 26.61
N VAL A 183 2.39 2.22 25.36
CA VAL A 183 3.63 1.55 24.96
C VAL A 183 4.55 2.56 24.26
N ASN A 184 5.12 3.48 25.02
CA ASN A 184 5.99 4.53 24.50
C ASN A 184 7.45 4.08 24.42
N VAL A 185 7.82 3.51 23.29
CA VAL A 185 9.16 3.02 22.99
C VAL A 185 9.67 3.65 21.68
N PRO A 186 10.99 3.61 21.39
CA PRO A 186 11.53 4.19 20.15
C PRO A 186 10.91 3.58 18.88
N ILE A 187 10.74 4.41 17.85
CA ILE A 187 10.27 4.02 16.53
C ILE A 187 11.40 4.14 15.52
N TYR A 188 11.62 3.08 14.76
CA TYR A 188 12.66 2.98 13.73
C TYR A 188 12.02 2.84 12.36
N SER A 189 12.33 3.69 11.42
CA SER A 189 11.86 3.60 10.03
C SER A 189 12.65 4.48 9.08
N THR A 190 12.31 4.43 7.80
CA THR A 190 12.90 5.29 6.76
C THR A 190 12.40 6.72 6.86
N LYS A 191 13.09 7.63 6.17
CA LYS A 191 12.91 9.08 6.29
C LYS A 191 11.48 9.53 5.96
N LEU A 192 10.90 9.07 4.83
CA LEU A 192 9.54 9.47 4.45
C LEU A 192 8.51 8.95 5.45
N THR A 193 8.62 7.68 5.83
CA THR A 193 7.72 7.07 6.83
C THR A 193 7.75 7.83 8.17
N LEU A 194 8.93 8.21 8.65
CA LEU A 194 9.05 9.02 9.86
C LEU A 194 8.45 10.42 9.70
N GLY A 195 8.53 11.02 8.51
CA GLY A 195 7.84 12.28 8.20
C GLY A 195 6.32 12.17 8.36
N LEU A 196 5.74 11.09 7.81
CA LEU A 196 4.30 10.83 7.92
C LEU A 196 3.89 10.52 9.37
N ILE A 197 4.67 9.71 10.09
CA ILE A 197 4.46 9.46 11.52
C ILE A 197 4.50 10.77 12.30
N THR A 198 5.46 11.66 11.99
CA THR A 198 5.58 12.96 12.66
C THR A 198 4.31 13.80 12.50
N ASN A 199 3.66 13.80 11.33
CA ASN A 199 2.40 14.51 11.13
C ASN A 199 1.31 13.96 12.04
N LYS A 200 1.17 12.64 12.13
CA LYS A 200 0.22 12.00 13.05
C LYS A 200 0.48 12.33 14.51
N LEU A 201 1.73 12.27 14.91
CA LEU A 201 2.13 12.60 16.29
C LEU A 201 1.90 14.07 16.61
N LYS A 202 2.02 15.00 15.64
CA LYS A 202 1.66 16.41 15.81
C LYS A 202 0.17 16.58 16.14
N GLU A 203 -0.71 15.89 15.44
CA GLU A 203 -2.16 15.94 15.66
C GLU A 203 -2.55 15.48 17.07
N HIS A 204 -1.75 14.57 17.66
CA HIS A 204 -1.98 14.01 19.01
C HIS A 204 -1.07 14.61 20.10
N ASN A 205 -0.24 15.64 19.79
CA ASN A 205 0.70 16.27 20.72
C ASN A 205 1.78 15.31 21.29
N LEU A 206 2.14 14.26 20.55
CA LEU A 206 3.06 13.22 20.99
C LEU A 206 4.52 13.36 20.47
N VAL A 207 4.79 14.34 19.61
CA VAL A 207 6.13 14.51 18.98
C VAL A 207 7.25 14.64 20.01
N ARG A 208 7.04 15.40 21.10
CA ARG A 208 8.07 15.64 22.11
C ARG A 208 8.35 14.44 23.01
N SER A 209 7.38 13.56 23.19
CA SER A 209 7.49 12.36 24.05
C SER A 209 7.98 11.13 23.30
N THR A 210 7.95 11.12 21.97
CA THR A 210 8.28 9.96 21.13
C THR A 210 9.69 10.08 20.55
N LYS A 211 10.46 8.97 20.62
CA LYS A 211 11.80 8.90 20.03
C LYS A 211 11.71 8.31 18.62
N LEU A 212 11.92 9.15 17.62
CA LEU A 212 12.01 8.74 16.22
C LEU A 212 13.46 8.51 15.82
N LYS A 213 13.75 7.41 15.14
CA LYS A 213 15.08 6.97 14.71
C LYS A 213 15.07 6.65 13.23
N GLU A 214 15.71 7.49 12.44
CA GLU A 214 15.86 7.27 11.00
C GLU A 214 16.82 6.11 10.73
N VAL A 215 16.41 5.25 9.78
CA VAL A 215 17.20 4.11 9.28
C VAL A 215 17.20 4.17 7.75
N LYS A 216 18.32 3.74 7.15
CA LYS A 216 18.46 3.65 5.69
C LYS A 216 18.37 2.19 5.23
N HIS A 217 17.97 1.98 3.98
CA HIS A 217 18.07 0.66 3.38
C HIS A 217 19.50 0.12 3.42
N GLY A 218 19.66 -1.16 3.71
CA GLY A 218 20.93 -1.82 3.95
C GLY A 218 21.48 -1.64 5.37
N GLN A 219 20.89 -0.77 6.19
CA GLN A 219 21.33 -0.58 7.58
C GLN A 219 20.77 -1.68 8.49
N VAL A 220 21.60 -2.11 9.45
CA VAL A 220 21.23 -3.05 10.52
C VAL A 220 21.15 -2.30 11.84
N ILE A 221 20.06 -2.48 12.57
CA ILE A 221 19.88 -1.96 13.92
C ILE A 221 19.84 -3.11 14.94
N ASN A 222 20.34 -2.86 16.17
CA ASN A 222 20.34 -3.85 17.23
C ASN A 222 19.33 -3.46 18.32
N LEU A 223 18.41 -4.36 18.63
CA LEU A 223 17.32 -4.17 19.58
C LEU A 223 17.25 -5.36 20.54
N GLY A 224 18.05 -5.32 21.60
CA GLY A 224 18.20 -6.45 22.52
C GLY A 224 18.83 -7.67 21.84
N ASP A 225 18.13 -8.80 21.83
CA ASP A 225 18.57 -10.04 21.20
C ASP A 225 18.35 -10.08 19.67
N PHE A 226 17.74 -9.03 19.11
CA PHE A 226 17.46 -8.92 17.70
C PHE A 226 18.43 -7.97 16.97
N SER A 227 18.83 -8.36 15.77
CA SER A 227 19.44 -7.47 14.77
C SER A 227 18.51 -7.41 13.57
N ILE A 228 18.11 -6.20 13.14
CA ILE A 228 17.11 -6.02 12.10
C ILE A 228 17.71 -5.20 10.97
N GLU A 229 17.67 -5.77 9.78
CA GLU A 229 18.12 -5.16 8.54
C GLU A 229 16.95 -4.67 7.72
N PHE A 230 17.02 -3.41 7.26
CA PHE A 230 16.05 -2.81 6.36
C PHE A 230 16.45 -3.07 4.91
N ILE A 231 15.63 -3.80 4.17
CA ILE A 231 15.87 -4.18 2.78
C ILE A 231 15.00 -3.32 1.88
N LYS A 232 15.57 -2.73 0.82
CA LYS A 232 14.80 -1.96 -0.14
C LYS A 232 13.76 -2.81 -0.83
N THR A 233 12.49 -2.35 -0.79
CA THR A 233 11.40 -2.91 -1.59
C THR A 233 10.64 -1.82 -2.34
N ASN A 234 9.74 -2.18 -3.24
CA ASN A 234 8.81 -1.27 -3.90
C ASN A 234 7.38 -1.56 -3.44
N HIS A 235 6.62 -0.52 -3.26
CA HIS A 235 5.20 -0.58 -2.96
C HIS A 235 4.48 0.62 -3.63
N SER A 236 3.25 0.93 -3.25
CA SER A 236 2.52 2.14 -3.69
C SER A 236 2.93 3.41 -2.93
N ILE A 237 3.88 3.31 -2.03
CA ILE A 237 4.51 4.42 -1.31
C ILE A 237 6.03 4.30 -1.39
N GLN A 238 6.71 5.42 -1.48
CA GLN A 238 8.18 5.47 -1.50
C GLN A 238 8.77 5.08 -0.15
N ASP A 239 10.04 4.68 -0.15
CA ASP A 239 10.79 4.28 1.03
C ASP A 239 10.29 3.04 1.77
N ALA A 240 9.43 2.22 1.14
CA ALA A 240 9.01 0.95 1.71
C ALA A 240 10.19 0.00 1.93
N SER A 241 10.12 -0.78 3.00
CA SER A 241 11.18 -1.70 3.42
C SER A 241 10.62 -3.08 3.75
N ALA A 242 11.30 -4.11 3.28
CA ALA A 242 11.23 -5.42 3.90
C ALA A 242 12.26 -5.51 5.04
N LEU A 243 12.10 -6.48 5.92
CA LEU A 243 12.94 -6.65 7.10
C LEU A 243 13.54 -8.05 7.14
N ALA A 244 14.85 -8.15 7.40
CA ALA A 244 15.45 -9.39 7.85
C ALA A 244 15.69 -9.29 9.36
N ILE A 245 15.00 -10.14 10.12
CA ILE A 245 14.97 -10.16 11.58
C ILE A 245 15.85 -11.32 12.04
N TYR A 246 17.06 -11.01 12.49
CA TYR A 246 18.03 -11.96 13.01
C TYR A 246 17.82 -12.13 14.51
N SER A 247 17.76 -13.36 14.97
CA SER A 247 17.73 -13.75 16.38
C SER A 247 18.67 -14.93 16.63
N PRO A 248 18.99 -15.28 17.88
CA PRO A 248 19.75 -16.49 18.17
C PRO A 248 19.09 -17.79 17.71
N ALA A 249 17.76 -17.79 17.49
CA ALA A 249 17.02 -18.92 16.93
C ALA A 249 17.14 -19.04 15.40
N GLY A 250 17.47 -17.94 14.72
CA GLY A 250 17.60 -17.89 13.26
C GLY A 250 17.00 -16.62 12.66
N ILE A 251 16.79 -16.63 11.35
CA ILE A 251 16.37 -15.46 10.54
C ILE A 251 14.89 -15.60 10.18
N VAL A 252 14.11 -14.54 10.40
CA VAL A 252 12.78 -14.38 9.82
C VAL A 252 12.86 -13.24 8.80
N VAL A 253 12.28 -13.44 7.63
CA VAL A 253 12.10 -12.38 6.64
C VAL A 253 10.64 -11.93 6.67
N HIS A 254 10.42 -10.62 6.82
CA HIS A 254 9.11 -9.98 6.72
C HIS A 254 9.15 -9.04 5.51
N THR A 255 8.31 -9.28 4.51
CA THR A 255 8.35 -8.49 3.27
C THR A 255 7.85 -7.07 3.44
N GLY A 256 7.06 -6.78 4.49
CA GLY A 256 6.14 -5.66 4.45
C GLY A 256 5.22 -5.81 3.23
N ASP A 257 4.55 -4.75 2.85
CA ASP A 257 3.83 -4.71 1.59
C ASP A 257 4.80 -4.45 0.45
N PHE A 258 4.69 -5.20 -0.64
CA PHE A 258 5.65 -5.11 -1.73
C PHE A 258 5.08 -5.46 -3.09
N LYS A 259 5.78 -5.02 -4.12
CA LYS A 259 5.73 -5.53 -5.49
C LYS A 259 7.12 -5.57 -6.10
N VAL A 260 7.29 -6.26 -7.21
CA VAL A 260 8.53 -6.28 -7.96
C VAL A 260 8.43 -5.30 -9.13
N ASP A 261 8.88 -4.07 -8.91
CA ASP A 261 8.90 -3.02 -9.94
C ASP A 261 10.34 -2.76 -10.38
N TYR A 262 10.69 -3.19 -11.61
CA TYR A 262 12.02 -2.97 -12.18
C TYR A 262 12.22 -1.55 -12.74
N THR A 263 11.16 -0.78 -12.88
CA THR A 263 11.16 0.58 -13.42
C THR A 263 10.34 1.54 -12.58
N PRO A 264 10.63 1.66 -11.27
CA PRO A 264 9.86 2.52 -10.38
C PRO A 264 9.89 3.97 -10.88
N VAL A 265 8.91 4.77 -10.45
CA VAL A 265 8.84 6.20 -10.79
C VAL A 265 9.96 6.97 -10.10
N PHE A 266 10.24 6.62 -8.85
CA PHE A 266 11.27 7.23 -8.02
C PHE A 266 12.12 6.17 -7.31
N GLY A 267 13.42 6.45 -7.16
CA GLY A 267 14.38 5.59 -6.46
C GLY A 267 14.71 4.31 -7.21
N ASP A 268 15.23 3.34 -6.47
CA ASP A 268 15.74 2.08 -6.99
C ASP A 268 14.68 0.97 -6.97
N ALA A 269 14.86 -0.03 -7.82
CA ALA A 269 14.09 -1.27 -7.79
C ALA A 269 14.28 -2.03 -6.48
N ILE A 270 13.40 -2.97 -6.19
CA ILE A 270 13.50 -3.92 -5.07
C ILE A 270 14.85 -4.66 -5.11
N ASP A 271 15.50 -4.80 -3.95
CA ASP A 271 16.80 -5.47 -3.83
C ASP A 271 16.63 -7.00 -3.77
N LEU A 272 16.34 -7.62 -4.92
CA LEU A 272 16.19 -9.05 -5.05
C LEU A 272 17.50 -9.81 -4.75
N GLN A 273 18.66 -9.19 -5.01
CA GLN A 273 19.93 -9.78 -4.69
C GLN A 273 20.06 -9.99 -3.18
N ARG A 274 19.64 -9.02 -2.38
CA ARG A 274 19.72 -9.13 -0.92
C ARG A 274 18.83 -10.22 -0.37
N PHE A 275 17.61 -10.40 -0.91
CA PHE A 275 16.75 -11.53 -0.55
C PHE A 275 17.45 -12.89 -0.81
N ALA A 276 18.09 -13.04 -1.97
CA ALA A 276 18.82 -14.28 -2.31
C ALA A 276 20.03 -14.52 -1.37
N GLU A 277 20.78 -13.47 -1.01
CA GLU A 277 21.90 -13.55 -0.07
C GLU A 277 21.45 -14.00 1.32
N ILE A 278 20.32 -13.46 1.81
CA ILE A 278 19.72 -13.85 3.09
C ILE A 278 19.21 -15.29 3.02
N GLY A 279 18.59 -15.69 1.91
CA GLY A 279 18.16 -17.07 1.68
C GLY A 279 19.29 -18.09 1.79
N ARG A 280 20.49 -17.75 1.30
CA ARG A 280 21.70 -18.61 1.43
C ARG A 280 22.17 -18.80 2.87
N LYS A 281 21.85 -17.86 3.77
CA LYS A 281 22.19 -17.98 5.21
C LYS A 281 21.25 -18.95 5.94
N GLY A 282 20.11 -19.30 5.35
CA GLY A 282 19.08 -20.15 5.93
C GLY A 282 18.04 -19.34 6.71
N VAL A 283 16.84 -19.30 6.20
CA VAL A 283 15.69 -18.56 6.76
C VAL A 283 14.74 -19.53 7.45
N LEU A 284 14.30 -19.21 8.67
CA LEU A 284 13.35 -20.02 9.44
C LEU A 284 11.92 -19.86 8.92
N ALA A 285 11.52 -18.62 8.68
CA ALA A 285 10.18 -18.28 8.25
C ALA A 285 10.20 -17.07 7.32
N LEU A 286 9.26 -17.04 6.37
CA LEU A 286 8.92 -15.90 5.53
C LEU A 286 7.51 -15.45 5.90
N MET A 287 7.39 -14.21 6.35
CA MET A 287 6.10 -13.50 6.49
C MET A 287 5.95 -12.62 5.26
N CYS A 288 5.00 -12.98 4.41
CA CYS A 288 4.89 -12.41 3.07
C CYS A 288 3.54 -11.72 2.88
N ASP A 289 3.55 -10.53 2.27
CA ASP A 289 2.34 -9.91 1.71
C ASP A 289 1.64 -10.91 0.78
N SER A 290 0.38 -11.18 1.06
CA SER A 290 -0.46 -12.10 0.29
C SER A 290 -1.73 -11.47 -0.26
N THR A 291 -1.84 -10.14 -0.22
CA THR A 291 -3.03 -9.37 -0.62
C THR A 291 -3.52 -9.73 -2.03
N ASN A 292 -2.60 -9.91 -2.98
CA ASN A 292 -2.91 -10.31 -4.36
C ASN A 292 -2.45 -11.74 -4.70
N ALA A 293 -2.32 -12.63 -3.72
CA ALA A 293 -1.83 -13.99 -3.94
C ALA A 293 -2.67 -14.83 -4.93
N GLU A 294 -3.94 -14.50 -5.10
CA GLU A 294 -4.83 -15.17 -6.05
C GLU A 294 -4.72 -14.60 -7.47
N ARG A 295 -4.09 -13.44 -7.65
CA ARG A 295 -3.96 -12.81 -8.97
C ARG A 295 -2.77 -13.41 -9.73
N PRO A 296 -3.00 -14.00 -10.92
CA PRO A 296 -1.91 -14.58 -11.71
C PRO A 296 -0.98 -13.49 -12.27
N GLY A 297 0.28 -13.86 -12.54
CA GLY A 297 1.27 -13.02 -13.20
C GLY A 297 1.98 -12.05 -12.24
N PHE A 298 2.36 -10.91 -12.79
CA PHE A 298 3.12 -9.84 -12.13
C PHE A 298 2.30 -8.56 -12.06
N THR A 299 2.52 -7.79 -11.02
CA THR A 299 1.97 -6.43 -10.90
C THR A 299 2.69 -5.48 -11.87
N MET A 300 1.94 -4.65 -12.58
CA MET A 300 2.51 -3.68 -13.50
C MET A 300 3.32 -2.60 -12.77
N SER A 301 4.31 -2.02 -13.48
CA SER A 301 5.06 -0.88 -12.95
C SER A 301 4.15 0.35 -12.78
N GLU A 302 4.35 1.07 -11.68
CA GLU A 302 3.67 2.34 -11.40
C GLU A 302 3.85 3.37 -12.53
N ARG A 303 4.99 3.32 -13.22
CA ARG A 303 5.28 4.20 -14.39
C ARG A 303 4.27 4.08 -15.53
N THR A 304 3.57 2.93 -15.65
CA THR A 304 2.57 2.74 -16.70
C THR A 304 1.38 3.69 -16.56
N VAL A 305 1.03 4.07 -15.33
CA VAL A 305 -0.07 5.00 -15.05
C VAL A 305 0.18 6.40 -15.62
N GLY A 306 1.44 6.83 -15.68
CA GLY A 306 1.79 8.12 -16.30
C GLY A 306 1.37 8.22 -17.77
N LYS A 307 1.49 7.12 -18.53
CA LYS A 307 1.02 7.06 -19.92
C LYS A 307 -0.50 7.13 -20.03
N VAL A 308 -1.19 6.53 -19.07
CA VAL A 308 -2.66 6.60 -19.00
C VAL A 308 -3.09 8.04 -18.74
N PHE A 309 -2.44 8.74 -17.80
CA PHE A 309 -2.71 10.16 -17.57
C PHE A 309 -2.46 11.01 -18.81
N ASP A 310 -1.37 10.79 -19.56
CA ASP A 310 -1.10 11.52 -20.80
C ASP A 310 -2.24 11.34 -21.82
N ASN A 311 -2.76 10.13 -21.98
CA ASN A 311 -3.89 9.85 -22.86
C ASN A 311 -5.18 10.53 -22.37
N LEU A 312 -5.50 10.43 -21.08
CA LEU A 312 -6.69 11.04 -20.49
C LEU A 312 -6.65 12.58 -20.56
N PHE A 313 -5.49 13.19 -20.31
CA PHE A 313 -5.34 14.64 -20.41
C PHE A 313 -5.48 15.15 -21.86
N ASN A 314 -5.05 14.35 -22.82
CA ASN A 314 -5.24 14.66 -24.23
C ASN A 314 -6.71 14.50 -24.67
N GLU A 315 -7.38 13.43 -24.24
CA GLU A 315 -8.80 13.17 -24.52
C GLU A 315 -9.69 14.26 -23.91
N PHE A 316 -9.43 14.61 -22.63
CA PHE A 316 -10.23 15.59 -21.88
C PHE A 316 -9.56 16.97 -21.81
N HIS A 317 -8.94 17.40 -22.91
CA HIS A 317 -8.18 18.63 -22.96
C HIS A 317 -9.01 19.90 -22.67
N SER A 318 -10.33 19.88 -22.91
CA SER A 318 -11.25 21.01 -22.68
C SER A 318 -11.97 20.98 -21.32
N SER A 319 -11.80 19.93 -20.53
CA SER A 319 -12.49 19.75 -19.24
C SER A 319 -11.59 20.16 -18.08
N ARG A 320 -12.22 20.56 -16.95
CA ARG A 320 -11.55 20.52 -15.66
C ARG A 320 -11.38 19.07 -15.24
N ILE A 321 -10.16 18.69 -14.85
CA ILE A 321 -9.82 17.33 -14.46
C ILE A 321 -9.72 17.27 -12.93
N ILE A 322 -10.40 16.31 -12.32
CA ILE A 322 -10.37 16.05 -10.87
C ILE A 322 -9.91 14.61 -10.67
N ILE A 323 -8.79 14.41 -9.98
CA ILE A 323 -8.19 13.09 -9.80
C ILE A 323 -8.25 12.72 -8.32
N ALA A 324 -9.00 11.68 -8.01
CA ALA A 324 -9.03 11.09 -6.66
C ALA A 324 -8.03 9.95 -6.57
N THR A 325 -7.15 10.01 -5.58
CA THR A 325 -6.14 8.98 -5.34
C THR A 325 -5.81 8.86 -3.85
N PHE A 326 -5.05 7.84 -3.47
CA PHE A 326 -4.49 7.73 -2.14
C PHE A 326 -3.46 8.83 -1.89
N ALA A 327 -3.58 9.51 -0.76
CA ALA A 327 -2.67 10.58 -0.39
C ALA A 327 -1.22 10.10 -0.26
N SER A 328 -1.03 8.88 0.22
CA SER A 328 0.27 8.26 0.44
C SER A 328 0.99 7.82 -0.84
N ASN A 329 0.29 7.72 -1.98
CA ASN A 329 0.91 7.36 -3.24
C ASN A 329 1.61 8.57 -3.90
N VAL A 330 2.77 8.94 -3.34
CA VAL A 330 3.57 10.09 -3.77
C VAL A 330 4.03 9.96 -5.23
N ASP A 331 4.32 8.74 -5.69
CA ASP A 331 4.70 8.47 -7.07
C ASP A 331 3.56 8.78 -8.06
N ARG A 332 2.32 8.44 -7.68
CA ARG A 332 1.12 8.76 -8.43
C ARG A 332 0.91 10.27 -8.53
N VAL A 333 1.02 10.95 -7.39
CA VAL A 333 0.92 12.41 -7.30
C VAL A 333 1.99 13.07 -8.17
N GLN A 334 3.24 12.58 -8.14
CA GLN A 334 4.31 13.10 -9.00
C GLN A 334 3.98 12.95 -10.49
N GLN A 335 3.44 11.80 -10.90
CA GLN A 335 3.04 11.58 -12.29
C GLN A 335 1.92 12.53 -12.72
N ILE A 336 0.91 12.74 -11.85
CA ILE A 336 -0.18 13.69 -12.11
C ILE A 336 0.37 15.12 -12.28
N ILE A 337 1.24 15.58 -11.37
CA ILE A 337 1.84 16.91 -11.42
C ILE A 337 2.69 17.08 -12.70
N ASN A 338 3.49 16.08 -13.04
CA ASN A 338 4.31 16.11 -14.26
C ASN A 338 3.45 16.18 -15.52
N THR A 339 2.35 15.42 -15.57
CA THR A 339 1.41 15.47 -16.71
C THR A 339 0.70 16.82 -16.77
N ALA A 340 0.19 17.33 -15.65
CA ALA A 340 -0.43 18.65 -15.60
C ALA A 340 0.52 19.76 -16.11
N TYR A 341 1.78 19.72 -15.67
CA TYR A 341 2.81 20.67 -16.12
C TYR A 341 3.03 20.60 -17.64
N ARG A 342 3.18 19.39 -18.22
CA ARG A 342 3.34 19.21 -19.68
C ARG A 342 2.16 19.73 -20.48
N PHE A 343 0.95 19.63 -19.95
CA PHE A 343 -0.27 20.15 -20.58
C PHE A 343 -0.57 21.61 -20.23
N GLY A 344 0.35 22.31 -19.56
CA GLY A 344 0.20 23.72 -19.19
C GLY A 344 -0.97 23.98 -18.24
N ARG A 345 -1.29 23.02 -17.35
CA ARG A 345 -2.36 23.12 -16.38
C ARG A 345 -1.82 23.45 -14.98
N LYS A 346 -2.60 24.18 -14.21
CA LYS A 346 -2.37 24.43 -12.78
C LYS A 346 -2.93 23.26 -11.97
N VAL A 347 -2.26 22.95 -10.87
CA VAL A 347 -2.66 21.88 -9.95
C VAL A 347 -3.09 22.50 -8.63
N ALA A 348 -4.28 22.18 -8.17
CA ALA A 348 -4.71 22.47 -6.80
C ALA A 348 -4.92 21.16 -6.03
N VAL A 349 -4.64 21.19 -4.74
CA VAL A 349 -4.70 20.01 -3.87
C VAL A 349 -5.81 20.20 -2.83
N GLU A 350 -6.66 19.19 -2.64
CA GLU A 350 -7.74 19.24 -1.68
C GLU A 350 -7.83 17.95 -0.85
N GLY A 351 -8.08 18.13 0.45
CA GLY A 351 -8.10 17.08 1.44
C GLY A 351 -6.91 17.18 2.40
N ARG A 352 -7.17 17.16 3.70
CA ARG A 352 -6.16 17.40 4.76
C ARG A 352 -4.97 16.45 4.64
N SER A 353 -5.24 15.15 4.51
CA SER A 353 -4.17 14.14 4.38
C SER A 353 -3.35 14.34 3.12
N MET A 354 -3.97 14.67 1.98
CA MET A 354 -3.28 14.94 0.72
C MET A 354 -2.33 16.14 0.84
N VAL A 355 -2.81 17.25 1.40
CA VAL A 355 -2.00 18.45 1.63
C VAL A 355 -0.81 18.14 2.56
N ASN A 356 -1.04 17.43 3.67
CA ASN A 356 0.01 17.07 4.63
C ASN A 356 1.08 16.16 3.99
N VAL A 357 0.66 15.15 3.23
CA VAL A 357 1.61 14.22 2.58
C VAL A 357 2.41 14.93 1.50
N ILE A 358 1.78 15.74 0.65
CA ILE A 358 2.46 16.50 -0.41
C ILE A 358 3.48 17.47 0.17
N SER A 359 3.12 18.22 1.23
CA SER A 359 4.05 19.12 1.92
C SER A 359 5.26 18.35 2.47
N THR A 360 5.00 17.28 3.23
CA THR A 360 6.06 16.45 3.81
C THR A 360 6.95 15.81 2.74
N ALA A 361 6.37 15.23 1.70
CA ALA A 361 7.13 14.59 0.62
C ALA A 361 7.98 15.62 -0.16
N SER A 362 7.47 16.83 -0.36
CA SER A 362 8.18 17.93 -1.00
C SER A 362 9.34 18.43 -0.12
N GLU A 363 9.09 18.69 1.16
CA GLU A 363 10.13 19.13 2.12
C GLU A 363 11.26 18.11 2.27
N LEU A 364 10.94 16.82 2.24
CA LEU A 364 11.90 15.73 2.35
C LEU A 364 12.61 15.38 1.03
N GLY A 365 12.17 15.96 -0.12
CA GLY A 365 12.77 15.78 -1.44
C GLY A 365 12.25 14.56 -2.23
N TYR A 366 11.14 13.96 -1.80
CA TYR A 366 10.48 12.83 -2.50
C TYR A 366 9.50 13.28 -3.58
N LEU A 367 9.07 14.53 -3.55
CA LEU A 367 8.17 15.13 -4.54
C LEU A 367 8.81 16.40 -5.11
N ARG A 368 8.79 16.53 -6.43
CA ARG A 368 9.31 17.71 -7.14
C ARG A 368 8.16 18.40 -7.86
N ILE A 369 7.89 19.62 -7.46
CA ILE A 369 6.82 20.44 -8.03
C ILE A 369 7.47 21.53 -8.90
N PRO A 370 7.23 21.51 -10.22
CA PRO A 370 7.73 22.58 -11.09
C PRO A 370 7.17 23.94 -10.68
N GLU A 371 7.98 24.99 -10.84
CA GLU A 371 7.56 26.35 -10.51
C GLU A 371 6.24 26.72 -11.21
N ASN A 372 5.44 27.51 -10.52
CA ASN A 372 4.16 28.02 -11.02
C ASN A 372 3.13 26.92 -11.42
N THR A 373 3.31 25.67 -10.98
CA THR A 373 2.37 24.58 -11.26
C THR A 373 1.32 24.46 -10.15
N LEU A 374 1.72 24.51 -8.87
CA LEU A 374 0.82 24.41 -7.73
C LEU A 374 0.15 25.77 -7.45
N ILE A 375 -1.16 25.74 -7.22
CA ILE A 375 -1.96 26.91 -6.82
C ILE A 375 -2.79 26.57 -5.59
N GLU A 376 -3.17 27.60 -4.84
CA GLU A 376 -4.10 27.45 -3.72
C GLU A 376 -5.51 27.11 -4.23
N ILE A 377 -6.26 26.32 -3.45
CA ILE A 377 -7.61 25.91 -3.83
C ILE A 377 -8.56 27.08 -4.10
N ASP A 378 -8.37 28.23 -3.42
CA ASP A 378 -9.15 29.44 -3.60
C ASP A 378 -8.86 30.15 -4.93
N GLN A 379 -7.71 29.90 -5.55
CA GLN A 379 -7.31 30.44 -6.84
C GLN A 379 -7.88 29.66 -8.03
N VAL A 380 -8.46 28.47 -7.80
CA VAL A 380 -9.04 27.64 -8.87
C VAL A 380 -10.07 28.41 -9.70
N LYS A 381 -10.84 29.29 -9.10
CA LYS A 381 -11.84 30.15 -9.78
C LYS A 381 -11.24 31.18 -10.74
N ASP A 382 -9.95 31.48 -10.60
CA ASP A 382 -9.23 32.50 -11.40
C ASP A 382 -8.68 31.93 -12.70
N TYR A 383 -8.82 30.62 -12.92
CA TYR A 383 -8.34 29.90 -14.10
C TYR A 383 -9.51 29.28 -14.88
N PRO A 384 -9.43 29.23 -16.22
CA PRO A 384 -10.40 28.49 -17.04
C PRO A 384 -10.33 26.98 -16.73
N ASP A 385 -11.46 26.29 -16.89
CA ASP A 385 -11.59 24.87 -16.50
C ASP A 385 -10.57 23.95 -17.19
N ASP A 386 -10.26 24.20 -18.46
CA ASP A 386 -9.26 23.46 -19.23
C ASP A 386 -7.81 23.68 -18.74
N LYS A 387 -7.59 24.60 -17.82
CA LYS A 387 -6.28 24.89 -17.21
C LYS A 387 -6.14 24.42 -15.78
N VAL A 388 -7.12 23.68 -15.26
CA VAL A 388 -7.13 23.25 -13.87
C VAL A 388 -7.14 21.74 -13.75
N VAL A 389 -6.32 21.25 -12.82
CA VAL A 389 -6.33 19.88 -12.29
C VAL A 389 -6.49 19.94 -10.78
N LEU A 390 -7.43 19.19 -10.25
CA LEU A 390 -7.58 19.01 -8.80
C LEU A 390 -7.06 17.62 -8.42
N ILE A 391 -6.19 17.51 -7.42
CA ILE A 391 -5.81 16.25 -6.78
C ILE A 391 -6.53 16.20 -5.45
N THR A 392 -7.28 15.13 -5.20
CA THR A 392 -8.16 15.07 -4.03
C THR A 392 -8.18 13.70 -3.37
N THR A 393 -8.56 13.68 -2.11
CA THR A 393 -8.90 12.46 -1.34
C THR A 393 -10.35 12.03 -1.62
N GLY A 394 -10.72 10.83 -1.18
CA GLY A 394 -12.08 10.31 -1.31
C GLY A 394 -12.23 9.26 -2.41
N SER A 395 -11.12 8.68 -2.84
CA SER A 395 -11.10 7.59 -3.82
C SER A 395 -11.68 6.28 -3.28
N GLN A 396 -11.88 6.18 -1.96
CA GLN A 396 -12.50 5.03 -1.28
C GLN A 396 -13.94 5.28 -0.83
N GLY A 397 -14.51 6.44 -1.20
CA GLY A 397 -15.89 6.78 -0.88
C GLY A 397 -16.12 7.21 0.57
N GLU A 398 -15.06 7.50 1.32
CA GLU A 398 -15.14 7.97 2.71
C GLU A 398 -16.00 9.24 2.78
N SER A 399 -17.02 9.25 3.63
CA SER A 399 -18.04 10.31 3.66
C SER A 399 -17.49 11.71 3.94
N MET A 400 -16.43 11.79 4.75
CA MET A 400 -15.78 13.05 5.12
C MET A 400 -14.65 13.48 4.16
N ALA A 401 -14.29 12.65 3.20
CA ALA A 401 -13.25 12.97 2.23
C ALA A 401 -13.69 14.08 1.25
N ALA A 402 -12.71 14.72 0.63
CA ALA A 402 -12.99 15.92 -0.16
C ALA A 402 -13.86 15.61 -1.39
N LEU A 403 -13.61 14.53 -2.15
CA LEU A 403 -14.44 14.17 -3.30
C LEU A 403 -15.89 13.83 -2.90
N SER A 404 -16.09 13.07 -1.81
CA SER A 404 -17.43 12.73 -1.32
C SER A 404 -18.21 13.98 -0.93
N ARG A 405 -17.56 14.95 -0.27
CA ARG A 405 -18.18 16.25 0.04
C ARG A 405 -18.51 17.09 -1.22
N MET A 406 -17.66 17.01 -2.27
CA MET A 406 -17.92 17.64 -3.57
C MET A 406 -19.13 16.97 -4.25
N ALA A 407 -19.17 15.64 -4.25
CA ALA A 407 -20.29 14.86 -4.80
C ALA A 407 -21.61 15.18 -4.08
N ALA A 408 -21.60 15.32 -2.76
CA ALA A 408 -22.77 15.68 -1.95
C ALA A 408 -23.13 17.19 -1.96
N ASN A 409 -22.41 18.06 -2.68
CA ASN A 409 -22.57 19.54 -2.67
C ASN A 409 -22.36 20.21 -1.29
N ILE A 410 -21.62 19.59 -0.39
CA ILE A 410 -21.28 20.16 0.92
C ILE A 410 -19.84 20.65 1.02
N HIS A 411 -19.08 20.56 -0.08
CA HIS A 411 -17.74 21.11 -0.12
C HIS A 411 -17.77 22.64 -0.26
N LYS A 412 -17.03 23.35 0.61
CA LYS A 412 -17.13 24.81 0.75
C LYS A 412 -16.56 25.61 -0.43
N LYS A 413 -15.56 25.05 -1.14
CA LYS A 413 -14.76 25.78 -2.12
C LYS A 413 -14.95 25.28 -3.56
N ILE A 414 -15.24 24.01 -3.75
CA ILE A 414 -15.37 23.37 -5.05
C ILE A 414 -16.75 22.78 -5.23
N THR A 415 -17.38 23.13 -6.35
CA THR A 415 -18.64 22.55 -6.83
C THR A 415 -18.33 21.75 -8.09
N ILE A 416 -18.89 20.55 -8.21
CA ILE A 416 -18.84 19.73 -9.42
C ILE A 416 -19.71 20.37 -10.49
N LYS A 417 -19.13 20.54 -11.68
CA LYS A 417 -19.80 21.11 -12.84
C LYS A 417 -20.16 20.00 -13.85
N PRO A 418 -21.23 20.20 -14.64
CA PRO A 418 -21.40 19.41 -15.87
C PRO A 418 -20.13 19.54 -16.72
N ASN A 419 -19.70 18.44 -17.32
CA ASN A 419 -18.45 18.33 -18.11
C ASN A 419 -17.14 18.30 -17.30
N ASP A 420 -17.15 18.32 -15.97
CA ASP A 420 -15.96 17.93 -15.21
C ASP A 420 -15.60 16.48 -15.53
N THR A 421 -14.31 16.20 -15.65
CA THR A 421 -13.80 14.83 -15.77
C THR A 421 -13.22 14.39 -14.44
N ILE A 422 -13.84 13.37 -13.82
CA ILE A 422 -13.40 12.81 -12.54
C ILE A 422 -12.68 11.50 -12.82
N ILE A 423 -11.45 11.40 -12.40
CA ILE A 423 -10.62 10.20 -12.58
C ILE A 423 -10.38 9.56 -11.20
N PHE A 424 -10.87 8.34 -11.02
CA PHE A 424 -10.51 7.52 -9.86
C PHE A 424 -9.21 6.78 -10.16
N SER A 425 -8.13 7.22 -9.53
CA SER A 425 -6.81 6.62 -9.66
C SER A 425 -6.50 5.67 -8.49
N SER A 426 -7.48 4.84 -8.17
CA SER A 426 -7.42 3.77 -7.17
C SER A 426 -8.52 2.75 -7.44
N ASN A 427 -8.32 1.52 -6.98
CA ASN A 427 -9.41 0.54 -6.87
C ASN A 427 -10.00 0.59 -5.46
N PRO A 428 -11.28 0.21 -5.27
CA PRO A 428 -11.84 0.04 -3.95
C PRO A 428 -11.03 -0.98 -3.15
N ILE A 429 -10.75 -0.66 -1.90
CA ILE A 429 -10.30 -1.65 -0.93
C ILE A 429 -11.49 -2.58 -0.66
N PRO A 430 -11.28 -3.90 -0.47
CA PRO A 430 -12.37 -4.81 -0.13
C PRO A 430 -13.24 -4.26 1.02
N GLY A 431 -14.55 -4.20 0.79
CA GLY A 431 -15.52 -3.59 1.71
C GLY A 431 -15.97 -2.18 1.33
N ASN A 432 -15.20 -1.42 0.53
CA ASN A 432 -15.53 -0.03 0.15
C ASN A 432 -16.31 0.10 -1.17
N GLU A 433 -16.66 -1.00 -1.84
CA GLU A 433 -17.27 -0.99 -3.18
C GLU A 433 -18.59 -0.21 -3.21
N LYS A 434 -19.42 -0.38 -2.17
CA LYS A 434 -20.71 0.33 -2.05
C LYS A 434 -20.51 1.83 -1.88
N ALA A 435 -19.58 2.25 -1.02
CA ALA A 435 -19.28 3.65 -0.76
C ALA A 435 -18.73 4.34 -2.01
N VAL A 436 -17.80 3.71 -2.71
CA VAL A 436 -17.25 4.21 -3.98
C VAL A 436 -18.33 4.31 -5.06
N SER A 437 -19.15 3.27 -5.23
CA SER A 437 -20.26 3.28 -6.19
C SER A 437 -21.27 4.38 -5.93
N LYS A 438 -21.57 4.67 -4.66
CA LYS A 438 -22.45 5.78 -4.26
C LYS A 438 -21.87 7.13 -4.75
N VAL A 439 -20.59 7.40 -4.48
CA VAL A 439 -19.94 8.65 -4.90
C VAL A 439 -19.93 8.76 -6.43
N ILE A 440 -19.63 7.67 -7.16
CA ILE A 440 -19.66 7.63 -8.63
C ILE A 440 -21.06 8.03 -9.13
N ASN A 441 -22.12 7.44 -8.58
CA ASN A 441 -23.49 7.74 -8.98
C ASN A 441 -23.86 9.21 -8.69
N GLU A 442 -23.48 9.75 -7.55
CA GLU A 442 -23.69 11.16 -7.22
C GLU A 442 -22.98 12.10 -8.21
N LEU A 443 -21.78 11.76 -8.66
CA LEU A 443 -21.03 12.51 -9.67
C LEU A 443 -21.69 12.44 -11.06
N TYR A 444 -22.16 11.27 -11.48
CA TYR A 444 -22.94 11.12 -12.73
C TYR A 444 -24.22 11.93 -12.73
N MET A 445 -24.95 11.97 -11.62
CA MET A 445 -26.18 12.79 -11.51
C MET A 445 -25.90 14.29 -11.66
N LYS A 446 -24.67 14.75 -11.48
CA LYS A 446 -24.24 16.14 -11.70
C LYS A 446 -23.80 16.42 -13.16
N GLY A 447 -23.85 15.42 -14.02
CA GLY A 447 -23.39 15.54 -15.41
C GLY A 447 -21.87 15.47 -15.57
N ALA A 448 -21.13 15.05 -14.53
CA ALA A 448 -19.69 14.84 -14.63
C ALA A 448 -19.39 13.54 -15.38
N LYS A 449 -18.28 13.51 -16.10
CA LYS A 449 -17.74 12.31 -16.72
C LYS A 449 -16.83 11.60 -15.70
N VAL A 450 -17.11 10.34 -15.42
CA VAL A 450 -16.34 9.56 -14.44
C VAL A 450 -15.55 8.47 -15.14
N ILE A 451 -14.23 8.47 -14.93
CA ILE A 451 -13.28 7.47 -15.39
C ILE A 451 -12.89 6.62 -14.19
N PHE A 452 -13.16 5.33 -14.25
CA PHE A 452 -12.96 4.40 -13.16
C PHE A 452 -12.19 3.16 -13.64
N GLN A 453 -11.21 2.68 -12.85
CA GLN A 453 -10.35 1.51 -13.10
C GLN A 453 -9.22 1.66 -14.14
N ASP A 454 -9.20 2.68 -14.98
CA ASP A 454 -8.17 2.78 -16.05
C ASP A 454 -6.82 3.33 -15.57
N ALA A 455 -6.81 4.16 -14.53
CA ALA A 455 -5.63 4.89 -14.07
C ALA A 455 -5.07 4.36 -12.74
N HIS A 456 -5.01 3.03 -12.57
CA HIS A 456 -4.54 2.41 -11.33
C HIS A 456 -3.66 1.19 -11.57
N VAL A 457 -2.65 1.05 -10.70
CA VAL A 457 -1.82 -0.14 -10.56
C VAL A 457 -1.71 -0.46 -9.06
N SER A 458 -1.85 -1.73 -8.71
CA SER A 458 -1.72 -2.20 -7.33
C SER A 458 -0.31 -1.97 -6.77
N GLY A 459 -0.21 -1.77 -5.45
CA GLY A 459 1.06 -1.76 -4.73
C GLY A 459 1.53 -3.15 -4.29
N HIS A 460 0.67 -4.18 -4.40
CA HIS A 460 0.90 -5.52 -3.86
C HIS A 460 1.31 -6.52 -4.94
N ALA A 461 2.16 -7.45 -4.53
CA ALA A 461 2.70 -8.53 -5.35
C ALA A 461 1.61 -9.53 -5.77
N CYS A 462 1.62 -9.92 -7.05
CA CYS A 462 0.84 -11.03 -7.59
C CYS A 462 1.57 -12.37 -7.42
N GLN A 463 0.97 -13.46 -7.88
CA GLN A 463 1.46 -14.83 -7.67
C GLN A 463 2.93 -15.05 -8.04
N GLU A 464 3.35 -14.57 -9.20
CA GLU A 464 4.71 -14.84 -9.68
C GLU A 464 5.76 -14.03 -8.91
N GLU A 465 5.41 -12.88 -8.39
CA GLU A 465 6.28 -12.07 -7.52
C GLU A 465 6.44 -12.72 -6.15
N ILE A 466 5.35 -13.25 -5.57
CA ILE A 466 5.38 -14.00 -4.31
C ILE A 466 6.23 -15.27 -4.47
N LYS A 467 6.03 -16.05 -5.56
CA LYS A 467 6.85 -17.23 -5.88
C LYS A 467 8.33 -16.88 -6.06
N LEU A 468 8.62 -15.73 -6.67
CA LEU A 468 9.98 -15.23 -6.83
C LEU A 468 10.65 -15.01 -5.48
N ILE A 469 10.01 -14.23 -4.58
CA ILE A 469 10.54 -13.99 -3.23
C ILE A 469 10.68 -15.28 -2.43
N TYR A 470 9.66 -16.16 -2.48
CA TYR A 470 9.74 -17.48 -1.85
C TYR A 470 10.95 -18.29 -2.34
N SER A 471 11.18 -18.30 -3.66
CA SER A 471 12.28 -19.04 -4.27
C SER A 471 13.66 -18.48 -3.93
N LEU A 472 13.77 -17.15 -3.72
CA LEU A 472 15.01 -16.49 -3.31
C LEU A 472 15.30 -16.70 -1.82
N VAL A 473 14.29 -16.59 -0.97
CA VAL A 473 14.41 -16.68 0.49
C VAL A 473 14.51 -18.13 0.98
N ARG A 474 13.81 -19.07 0.35
CA ARG A 474 13.79 -20.51 0.68
C ARG A 474 13.59 -20.77 2.17
N PRO A 475 12.46 -20.36 2.76
CA PRO A 475 12.17 -20.61 4.17
C PRO A 475 12.08 -22.13 4.44
N LYS A 476 12.40 -22.55 5.68
CA LYS A 476 12.39 -23.95 6.12
C LYS A 476 10.98 -24.53 6.24
#